data_6b939132b95579ddcaa68659bf5ad0c2
#
_entry.id   6b939132b95579ddcaa68659bf5ad0c2
#
_cell.length_a   1.000
_cell.length_b   1.000
_cell.length_c   1.000
_cell.angle_alpha   90.00
_cell.angle_beta   90.00
_cell.angle_gamma   90.00
#
_symmetry.space_group_name_H-M   'P 1'
#
loop_
_entity.id
_entity.type
_entity.pdbx_description
1 polymer ?
#
loop_
_entity_poly.entity_id
_entity_poly.type
_entity_poly.pdbx_seq_one_letter_code
_entity_poly.pdbx_strand_id
1 'polypeptide(L)'
;MHKKILPNAKRPLLFGHRGVSSLAPENTIASFKKVVELGIPGVELDVHLTKTGELVVIHDSSIKRTGRIYENGKIIEAPDLKVEDLSWEELQKYDFGIWFSKEYEGEKLPLLYDVLKLLGSDIYVDIEIKIDNLKYKGVVEKTYQVLTDILKILPENPQRFLVSSFNPFAIRYFSKICSDIPTALIYDNHPDNLFFLKKGRGLLFCRPDILKPSYKCFTKKKDKESWCWTVDDKEEAAALIKKGVTGIISNRPQDLN
;
A
#
# COMPACT_ATOMS: atom_id res chain seq x y z
N MET A 1 12.50 -8.00 20.27
CA MET A 1 12.51 -9.10 19.28
C MET A 1 11.83 -8.54 18.04
N HIS A 2 12.45 -8.60 16.85
CA HIS A 2 11.78 -8.18 15.62
C HIS A 2 10.74 -9.25 15.26
N LYS A 3 9.52 -8.84 14.96
CA LYS A 3 8.47 -9.73 14.48
C LYS A 3 8.84 -10.19 13.09
N LYS A 4 8.84 -11.50 12.87
CA LYS A 4 8.98 -12.04 11.51
C LYS A 4 7.61 -12.02 10.86
N ILE A 5 7.49 -11.30 9.76
CA ILE A 5 6.35 -11.43 8.87
C ILE A 5 6.45 -12.82 8.25
N LEU A 6 5.39 -13.59 8.42
CA LEU A 6 5.24 -14.88 7.75
C LEU A 6 6.49 -15.73 7.91
N PRO A 7 6.80 -16.18 9.13
CA PRO A 7 8.04 -16.91 9.43
C PRO A 7 8.22 -18.16 8.55
N ASN A 8 7.13 -18.70 8.03
CA ASN A 8 7.11 -19.92 7.22
C ASN A 8 6.98 -19.68 5.71
N ALA A 9 6.83 -18.42 5.27
CA ALA A 9 6.70 -18.13 3.84
C ALA A 9 8.05 -18.21 3.13
N LYS A 10 8.04 -18.77 1.91
CA LYS A 10 9.22 -18.82 1.04
C LYS A 10 9.65 -17.41 0.64
N ARG A 11 10.94 -17.13 0.73
CA ARG A 11 11.52 -15.86 0.29
C ARG A 11 12.10 -15.99 -1.13
N PRO A 12 12.10 -14.93 -1.95
CA PRO A 12 11.52 -13.62 -1.67
C PRO A 12 9.99 -13.64 -1.70
N LEU A 13 9.34 -12.75 -0.95
CA LEU A 13 7.91 -12.47 -1.08
C LEU A 13 7.67 -11.60 -2.30
N LEU A 14 6.57 -11.86 -3.03
CA LEU A 14 6.16 -11.08 -4.18
C LEU A 14 4.82 -10.40 -3.90
N PHE A 15 4.76 -9.09 -4.17
CA PHE A 15 3.58 -8.26 -3.95
C PHE A 15 3.20 -7.53 -5.22
N GLY A 16 1.91 -7.52 -5.54
CA GLY A 16 1.34 -6.62 -6.53
C GLY A 16 1.24 -5.20 -5.96
N HIS A 17 1.89 -4.24 -6.60
CA HIS A 17 1.88 -2.82 -6.25
C HIS A 17 0.53 -2.20 -6.61
N ARG A 18 -0.26 -1.79 -5.61
CA ARG A 18 -1.63 -1.28 -5.77
C ARG A 18 -2.55 -2.30 -6.47
N GLY A 19 -2.38 -3.58 -6.17
CA GLY A 19 -2.94 -4.69 -6.94
C GLY A 19 -2.02 -5.13 -8.09
N VAL A 20 -2.57 -5.66 -9.18
CA VAL A 20 -1.81 -5.90 -10.44
C VAL A 20 -2.02 -4.71 -11.36
N SER A 21 -1.36 -3.59 -11.04
CA SER A 21 -1.61 -2.28 -11.68
C SER A 21 -1.17 -2.20 -13.15
N SER A 22 -0.44 -3.19 -13.66
CA SER A 22 -0.17 -3.33 -15.10
C SER A 22 -1.34 -3.91 -15.91
N LEU A 23 -2.31 -4.55 -15.26
CA LEU A 23 -3.44 -5.23 -15.92
C LEU A 23 -4.81 -4.63 -15.59
N ALA A 24 -4.91 -3.87 -14.50
CA ALA A 24 -6.15 -3.23 -14.06
C ALA A 24 -5.85 -1.91 -13.34
N PRO A 25 -6.80 -0.97 -13.25
CA PRO A 25 -6.57 0.32 -12.62
C PRO A 25 -6.14 0.15 -11.16
N GLU A 26 -5.06 0.84 -10.80
CA GLU A 26 -4.43 0.77 -9.47
C GLU A 26 -5.42 1.04 -8.33
N ASN A 27 -5.26 0.34 -7.20
CA ASN A 27 -6.04 0.54 -5.99
C ASN A 27 -7.57 0.38 -6.17
N THR A 28 -8.01 -0.41 -7.15
CA THR A 28 -9.43 -0.76 -7.39
C THR A 28 -9.72 -2.22 -7.07
N ILE A 29 -11.00 -2.54 -6.92
CA ILE A 29 -11.45 -3.94 -6.74
C ILE A 29 -11.00 -4.81 -7.92
N ALA A 30 -11.00 -4.27 -9.16
CA ALA A 30 -10.53 -4.98 -10.34
C ALA A 30 -9.05 -5.40 -10.21
N SER A 31 -8.15 -4.49 -9.77
CA SER A 31 -6.73 -4.82 -9.61
C SER A 31 -6.47 -5.84 -8.50
N PHE A 32 -7.25 -5.80 -7.41
CA PHE A 32 -7.14 -6.77 -6.32
C PHE A 32 -7.69 -8.14 -6.70
N LYS A 33 -8.75 -8.22 -7.50
CA LYS A 33 -9.23 -9.50 -8.08
C LYS A 33 -8.14 -10.15 -8.93
N LYS A 34 -7.36 -9.37 -9.70
CA LYS A 34 -6.22 -9.90 -10.48
C LYS A 34 -5.14 -10.52 -9.58
N VAL A 35 -4.90 -9.98 -8.38
CA VAL A 35 -3.97 -10.61 -7.41
C VAL A 35 -4.43 -12.03 -7.07
N VAL A 36 -5.72 -12.20 -6.77
CA VAL A 36 -6.31 -13.51 -6.44
C VAL A 36 -6.32 -14.44 -7.66
N GLU A 37 -6.79 -13.97 -8.82
CA GLU A 37 -6.87 -14.73 -10.06
C GLU A 37 -5.51 -15.28 -10.52
N LEU A 38 -4.45 -14.51 -10.37
CA LEU A 38 -3.09 -14.86 -10.79
C LEU A 38 -2.29 -15.60 -9.70
N GLY A 39 -2.88 -15.83 -8.53
CA GLY A 39 -2.20 -16.51 -7.42
C GLY A 39 -0.99 -15.74 -6.89
N ILE A 40 -0.99 -14.39 -6.98
CA ILE A 40 0.07 -13.57 -6.44
C ILE A 40 -0.02 -13.60 -4.91
N PRO A 41 1.08 -13.95 -4.19
CA PRO A 41 1.00 -14.25 -2.76
C PRO A 41 0.75 -13.02 -1.88
N GLY A 42 1.03 -11.81 -2.38
CA GLY A 42 0.85 -10.59 -1.61
C GLY A 42 0.39 -9.41 -2.44
N VAL A 43 -0.14 -8.40 -1.77
CA VAL A 43 -0.55 -7.14 -2.36
C VAL A 43 -0.12 -5.99 -1.48
N GLU A 44 0.32 -4.93 -2.10
CA GLU A 44 0.53 -3.63 -1.48
C GLU A 44 -0.58 -2.70 -1.93
N LEU A 45 -1.04 -1.84 -1.03
CA LEU A 45 -2.09 -0.86 -1.26
C LEU A 45 -1.90 0.39 -0.38
N ASP A 46 -2.50 1.50 -0.82
CA ASP A 46 -2.37 2.80 -0.19
C ASP A 46 -3.68 3.24 0.45
N VAL A 47 -3.65 3.83 1.66
CA VAL A 47 -4.85 4.31 2.33
C VAL A 47 -4.79 5.78 2.69
N HIS A 48 -5.89 6.49 2.45
CA HIS A 48 -6.17 7.84 2.93
C HIS A 48 -7.44 7.87 3.78
N LEU A 49 -7.50 8.81 4.72
CA LEU A 49 -8.69 9.08 5.53
C LEU A 49 -9.55 10.13 4.84
N THR A 50 -10.84 9.84 4.66
CA THR A 50 -11.83 10.81 4.15
C THR A 50 -12.21 11.84 5.21
N LYS A 51 -12.91 12.90 4.79
CA LYS A 51 -13.51 13.89 5.68
C LYS A 51 -14.46 13.28 6.73
N THR A 52 -15.15 12.23 6.36
CA THR A 52 -16.16 11.56 7.19
C THR A 52 -15.59 10.36 7.99
N GLY A 53 -14.29 10.07 7.81
CA GLY A 53 -13.54 9.12 8.65
C GLY A 53 -13.47 7.70 8.13
N GLU A 54 -13.80 7.46 6.87
CA GLU A 54 -13.58 6.17 6.20
C GLU A 54 -12.14 6.09 5.67
N LEU A 55 -11.57 4.88 5.64
CA LEU A 55 -10.32 4.60 4.94
C LEU A 55 -10.62 4.15 3.52
N VAL A 56 -10.28 4.98 2.57
CA VAL A 56 -10.36 4.69 1.13
C VAL A 56 -9.00 4.27 0.59
N VAL A 57 -9.01 3.40 -0.42
CA VAL A 57 -7.78 2.88 -1.02
C VAL A 57 -7.45 3.69 -2.27
N ILE A 58 -6.47 4.58 -2.16
CA ILE A 58 -5.98 5.46 -3.22
C ILE A 58 -4.55 5.91 -2.90
N HIS A 59 -3.71 6.08 -3.93
CA HIS A 59 -2.31 6.50 -3.73
C HIS A 59 -2.15 8.00 -3.47
N ASP A 60 -2.75 8.82 -4.36
CA ASP A 60 -2.56 10.27 -4.32
C ASP A 60 -3.49 10.91 -3.28
N SER A 61 -3.04 11.99 -2.68
CA SER A 61 -3.89 12.82 -1.80
C SER A 61 -5.01 13.54 -2.54
N SER A 62 -4.90 13.66 -3.88
CA SER A 62 -5.89 14.25 -4.77
C SER A 62 -6.50 13.20 -5.70
N ILE A 63 -7.78 13.35 -6.01
CA ILE A 63 -8.50 12.46 -6.94
C ILE A 63 -8.21 12.75 -8.41
N LYS A 64 -7.47 13.82 -8.74
CA LYS A 64 -7.31 14.33 -10.11
C LYS A 64 -6.72 13.31 -11.08
N ARG A 65 -5.64 12.65 -10.71
CA ARG A 65 -4.88 11.79 -11.65
C ARG A 65 -5.70 10.59 -12.12
N THR A 66 -6.37 9.90 -11.21
CA THR A 66 -7.10 8.66 -11.49
C THR A 66 -8.63 8.84 -11.54
N GLY A 67 -9.16 9.90 -10.97
CA GLY A 67 -10.59 10.18 -10.98
C GLY A 67 -11.07 10.74 -12.33
N ARG A 68 -12.24 10.31 -12.75
CA ARG A 68 -12.96 10.83 -13.93
C ARG A 68 -14.39 11.14 -13.56
N ILE A 69 -15.00 12.10 -14.25
CA ILE A 69 -16.41 12.44 -14.09
C ILE A 69 -17.05 12.64 -15.46
N TYR A 70 -18.35 12.30 -15.57
CA TYR A 70 -19.14 12.58 -16.76
C TYR A 70 -19.75 13.96 -16.66
N GLU A 71 -19.42 14.83 -17.60
CA GLU A 71 -19.97 16.16 -17.72
C GLU A 71 -20.35 16.46 -19.16
N ASN A 72 -21.60 16.86 -19.41
CA ASN A 72 -22.11 17.17 -20.73
C ASN A 72 -21.86 16.05 -21.79
N GLY A 73 -21.98 14.78 -21.39
CA GLY A 73 -21.76 13.63 -22.25
C GLY A 73 -20.29 13.34 -22.57
N LYS A 74 -19.35 13.99 -21.91
CA LYS A 74 -17.89 13.77 -22.05
C LYS A 74 -17.31 13.29 -20.73
N ILE A 75 -16.26 12.47 -20.85
CA ILE A 75 -15.42 12.05 -19.72
C ILE A 75 -14.31 13.08 -19.58
N ILE A 76 -14.21 13.69 -18.40
CA ILE A 76 -13.16 14.65 -18.07
C ILE A 76 -12.41 14.22 -16.81
N GLU A 77 -11.22 14.76 -16.61
CA GLU A 77 -10.47 14.58 -15.37
C GLU A 77 -11.25 15.14 -14.17
N ALA A 78 -11.18 14.43 -13.04
CA ALA A 78 -11.71 14.97 -11.79
C ALA A 78 -10.98 16.28 -11.41
N PRO A 79 -11.67 17.20 -10.73
CA PRO A 79 -11.03 18.40 -10.21
C PRO A 79 -9.93 18.05 -9.19
N ASP A 80 -9.01 18.97 -8.97
CA ASP A 80 -7.92 18.79 -7.98
C ASP A 80 -8.46 18.96 -6.55
N LEU A 81 -9.17 17.94 -6.08
CA LEU A 81 -9.76 17.89 -4.74
C LEU A 81 -9.03 16.86 -3.90
N LYS A 82 -8.75 17.20 -2.65
CA LYS A 82 -8.10 16.27 -1.73
C LYS A 82 -9.09 15.27 -1.16
N VAL A 83 -8.64 14.05 -0.97
CA VAL A 83 -9.42 12.97 -0.36
C VAL A 83 -9.87 13.35 1.07
N GLU A 84 -9.01 14.01 1.85
CA GLU A 84 -9.31 14.45 3.22
C GLU A 84 -10.42 15.52 3.31
N ASP A 85 -10.73 16.20 2.21
CA ASP A 85 -11.77 17.22 2.11
C ASP A 85 -13.12 16.67 1.59
N LEU A 86 -13.15 15.43 1.13
CA LEU A 86 -14.33 14.79 0.55
C LEU A 86 -14.91 13.72 1.48
N SER A 87 -16.24 13.60 1.50
CA SER A 87 -16.92 12.48 2.14
C SER A 87 -16.83 11.22 1.26
N TRP A 88 -17.11 10.06 1.84
CA TRP A 88 -17.19 8.81 1.10
C TRP A 88 -18.22 8.88 -0.04
N GLU A 89 -19.39 9.47 0.21
CA GLU A 89 -20.47 9.62 -0.78
C GLU A 89 -20.06 10.55 -1.94
N GLU A 90 -19.28 11.59 -1.65
CA GLU A 90 -18.77 12.50 -2.68
C GLU A 90 -17.76 11.79 -3.59
N LEU A 91 -16.87 10.96 -3.02
CA LEU A 91 -15.91 10.16 -3.77
C LEU A 91 -16.59 9.15 -4.70
N GLN A 92 -17.76 8.59 -4.34
CA GLN A 92 -18.49 7.65 -5.16
C GLN A 92 -19.09 8.25 -6.45
N LYS A 93 -19.10 9.57 -6.61
CA LYS A 93 -19.53 10.25 -7.84
C LYS A 93 -18.53 10.11 -8.98
N TYR A 94 -17.27 9.82 -8.66
CA TYR A 94 -16.19 9.70 -9.64
C TYR A 94 -15.99 8.26 -10.09
N ASP A 95 -15.42 8.11 -11.29
CA ASP A 95 -14.97 6.85 -11.86
C ASP A 95 -13.45 6.77 -11.73
N PHE A 96 -12.95 5.65 -11.23
CA PHE A 96 -11.52 5.42 -11.03
C PHE A 96 -10.97 4.28 -11.91
N GLY A 97 -11.75 3.83 -12.89
CA GLY A 97 -11.34 2.76 -13.81
C GLY A 97 -11.13 3.22 -15.24
N ILE A 98 -12.01 4.08 -15.75
CA ILE A 98 -12.03 4.46 -17.17
C ILE A 98 -10.79 5.20 -17.64
N TRP A 99 -10.03 5.84 -16.74
CA TRP A 99 -8.75 6.46 -17.07
C TRP A 99 -7.70 5.43 -17.53
N PHE A 100 -7.82 4.20 -17.06
CA PHE A 100 -6.94 3.09 -17.42
C PHE A 100 -7.40 2.44 -18.72
N SER A 101 -8.66 2.04 -18.79
CA SER A 101 -9.30 1.45 -19.98
C SER A 101 -10.81 1.53 -19.84
N LYS A 102 -11.52 1.63 -20.99
CA LYS A 102 -12.99 1.59 -21.04
C LYS A 102 -13.59 0.31 -20.44
N GLU A 103 -12.85 -0.76 -20.42
CA GLU A 103 -13.25 -2.04 -19.81
C GLU A 103 -13.57 -1.89 -18.32
N TYR A 104 -12.90 -0.94 -17.64
CA TYR A 104 -13.04 -0.68 -16.21
C TYR A 104 -13.92 0.51 -15.89
N GLU A 105 -14.73 0.95 -16.85
CA GLU A 105 -15.72 2.00 -16.62
C GLU A 105 -16.66 1.61 -15.48
N GLY A 106 -16.85 2.49 -14.52
CA GLY A 106 -17.69 2.26 -13.34
C GLY A 106 -16.93 1.83 -12.08
N GLU A 107 -15.63 1.51 -12.17
CA GLU A 107 -14.83 1.22 -10.96
C GLU A 107 -14.84 2.40 -10.00
N LYS A 108 -15.00 2.10 -8.72
CA LYS A 108 -15.04 3.08 -7.63
C LYS A 108 -13.84 2.91 -6.70
N LEU A 109 -13.52 3.95 -5.93
CA LEU A 109 -12.57 3.77 -4.83
C LEU A 109 -13.16 2.78 -3.82
N PRO A 110 -12.45 1.73 -3.45
CA PRO A 110 -12.92 0.81 -2.42
C PRO A 110 -12.57 1.31 -1.02
N LEU A 111 -13.33 0.87 -0.04
CA LEU A 111 -12.94 0.95 1.37
C LEU A 111 -11.88 -0.11 1.68
N LEU A 112 -10.93 0.22 2.56
CA LEU A 112 -9.95 -0.76 3.03
C LEU A 112 -10.60 -2.04 3.56
N TYR A 113 -11.70 -1.90 4.32
CA TYR A 113 -12.43 -3.05 4.86
C TYR A 113 -12.90 -4.02 3.78
N ASP A 114 -13.47 -3.50 2.68
CA ASP A 114 -14.00 -4.32 1.58
C ASP A 114 -12.86 -5.01 0.81
N VAL A 115 -11.74 -4.32 0.61
CA VAL A 115 -10.55 -4.91 -0.01
C VAL A 115 -10.01 -6.06 0.84
N LEU A 116 -9.85 -5.87 2.15
CA LEU A 116 -9.33 -6.92 3.05
C LEU A 116 -10.26 -8.14 3.10
N LYS A 117 -11.57 -7.91 3.03
CA LYS A 117 -12.57 -8.98 2.95
C LYS A 117 -12.51 -9.74 1.61
N LEU A 118 -12.31 -9.03 0.49
CA LEU A 118 -12.12 -9.65 -0.84
C LEU A 118 -10.87 -10.53 -0.89
N LEU A 119 -9.75 -10.06 -0.34
CA LEU A 119 -8.47 -10.76 -0.35
C LEU A 119 -8.47 -12.03 0.54
N GLY A 120 -9.42 -12.15 1.44
CA GLY A 120 -9.56 -13.32 2.31
C GLY A 120 -8.35 -13.50 3.25
N SER A 121 -8.06 -14.75 3.65
CA SER A 121 -6.99 -15.10 4.60
C SER A 121 -5.65 -15.42 3.96
N ASP A 122 -5.62 -15.76 2.67
CA ASP A 122 -4.46 -16.35 2.01
C ASP A 122 -3.50 -15.33 1.40
N ILE A 123 -3.95 -14.10 1.17
CA ILE A 123 -3.15 -13.04 0.58
C ILE A 123 -2.48 -12.19 1.68
N TYR A 124 -1.19 -11.95 1.53
CA TYR A 124 -0.44 -11.03 2.38
C TYR A 124 -0.70 -9.58 1.99
N VAL A 125 -0.94 -8.72 2.96
CA VAL A 125 -1.33 -7.33 2.67
C VAL A 125 -0.37 -6.36 3.33
N ASP A 126 0.28 -5.55 2.52
CA ASP A 126 1.08 -4.40 2.92
C ASP A 126 0.24 -3.13 2.75
N ILE A 127 -0.14 -2.51 3.85
CA ILE A 127 -0.97 -1.32 3.90
C ILE A 127 -0.09 -0.09 4.11
N GLU A 128 0.09 0.71 3.06
CA GLU A 128 0.79 1.98 3.18
C GLU A 128 -0.16 3.06 3.70
N ILE A 129 0.12 3.60 4.88
CA ILE A 129 -0.58 4.76 5.43
C ILE A 129 0.00 6.03 4.80
N LYS A 130 -0.80 6.71 3.97
CA LYS A 130 -0.45 8.00 3.37
C LYS A 130 -0.70 9.13 4.35
N ILE A 131 0.27 10.03 4.45
CA ILE A 131 0.22 11.14 5.39
C ILE A 131 0.84 12.36 4.73
N ASP A 132 0.00 13.28 4.31
CA ASP A 132 0.41 14.53 3.65
C ASP A 132 0.66 15.67 4.65
N ASN A 133 0.24 15.47 5.90
CA ASN A 133 0.36 16.48 6.94
C ASN A 133 0.78 15.85 8.28
N LEU A 134 0.89 16.66 9.34
CA LEU A 134 1.27 16.17 10.66
C LEU A 134 0.13 15.44 11.41
N LYS A 135 -1.06 15.32 10.82
CA LYS A 135 -2.25 14.70 11.44
C LYS A 135 -2.30 13.19 11.25
N TYR A 136 -1.23 12.49 11.53
CA TYR A 136 -1.13 11.04 11.28
C TYR A 136 -1.98 10.16 12.23
N LYS A 137 -2.36 10.66 13.41
CA LYS A 137 -3.01 9.80 14.41
C LYS A 137 -4.34 9.24 13.94
N GLY A 138 -5.21 10.05 13.38
CA GLY A 138 -6.55 9.61 12.95
C GLY A 138 -6.51 8.49 11.93
N VAL A 139 -5.66 8.60 10.88
CA VAL A 139 -5.51 7.54 9.88
C VAL A 139 -4.87 6.27 10.47
N VAL A 140 -3.91 6.41 11.40
CA VAL A 140 -3.27 5.28 12.08
C VAL A 140 -4.26 4.53 12.97
N GLU A 141 -5.04 5.25 13.78
CA GLU A 141 -6.05 4.68 14.69
C GLU A 141 -7.16 3.98 13.90
N LYS A 142 -7.61 4.60 12.80
CA LYS A 142 -8.63 4.00 11.93
C LYS A 142 -8.11 2.75 11.23
N THR A 143 -6.86 2.74 10.77
CA THR A 143 -6.22 1.55 10.20
C THR A 143 -6.19 0.42 11.22
N TYR A 144 -5.78 0.70 12.46
CA TYR A 144 -5.79 -0.29 13.55
C TYR A 144 -7.21 -0.82 13.82
N GLN A 145 -8.22 0.05 13.84
CA GLN A 145 -9.62 -0.35 14.04
C GLN A 145 -10.08 -1.30 12.94
N VAL A 146 -9.87 -0.95 11.65
CA VAL A 146 -10.27 -1.79 10.50
C VAL A 146 -9.58 -3.15 10.56
N LEU A 147 -8.28 -3.20 10.87
CA LEU A 147 -7.54 -4.45 11.01
C LEU A 147 -8.08 -5.30 12.15
N THR A 148 -8.42 -4.68 13.29
CA THR A 148 -9.02 -5.38 14.42
C THR A 148 -10.38 -5.98 14.06
N ASP A 149 -11.20 -5.25 13.30
CA ASP A 149 -12.52 -5.72 12.88
C ASP A 149 -12.42 -6.86 11.85
N ILE A 150 -11.49 -6.77 10.92
CA ILE A 150 -11.20 -7.87 9.96
C ILE A 150 -10.71 -9.13 10.67
N LEU A 151 -9.84 -9.01 11.67
CA LEU A 151 -9.32 -10.15 12.42
C LEU A 151 -10.40 -10.85 13.29
N LYS A 152 -11.51 -10.19 13.58
CA LYS A 152 -12.66 -10.84 14.25
C LYS A 152 -13.44 -11.78 13.32
N ILE A 153 -13.50 -11.47 12.02
CA ILE A 153 -14.25 -12.25 11.02
C ILE A 153 -13.36 -13.20 10.23
N LEU A 154 -12.07 -12.87 10.12
CA LEU A 154 -11.02 -13.68 9.52
C LEU A 154 -9.93 -13.91 10.59
N PRO A 155 -10.14 -14.80 11.57
CA PRO A 155 -9.32 -14.89 12.79
C PRO A 155 -7.91 -15.45 12.56
N GLU A 156 -7.51 -15.64 11.31
CA GLU A 156 -6.22 -16.16 10.97
C GLU A 156 -5.12 -15.10 11.13
N ASN A 157 -3.94 -15.54 11.22
CA ASN A 157 -2.66 -14.91 11.48
C ASN A 157 -2.58 -13.39 11.25
N PRO A 158 -2.54 -12.54 12.29
CA PRO A 158 -2.34 -11.10 12.15
C PRO A 158 -1.03 -10.74 11.44
N GLN A 159 -0.07 -11.66 11.38
CA GLN A 159 1.22 -11.47 10.72
C GLN A 159 1.13 -11.52 9.19
N ARG A 160 -0.05 -11.78 8.60
CA ARG A 160 -0.28 -11.58 7.16
C ARG A 160 -0.40 -10.10 6.78
N PHE A 161 -0.62 -9.23 7.74
CA PHE A 161 -0.65 -7.79 7.56
C PHE A 161 0.70 -7.15 7.85
N LEU A 162 1.03 -6.15 7.08
CA LEU A 162 2.11 -5.19 7.33
C LEU A 162 1.53 -3.79 7.26
N VAL A 163 1.90 -2.92 8.17
CA VAL A 163 1.60 -1.50 8.08
C VAL A 163 2.88 -0.74 7.77
N SER A 164 2.86 0.00 6.68
CA SER A 164 4.01 0.76 6.19
C SER A 164 3.70 2.24 6.01
N SER A 165 4.71 3.09 6.05
CA SER A 165 4.61 4.53 5.78
C SER A 165 5.99 5.15 5.54
N PHE A 166 6.02 6.25 4.80
CA PHE A 166 7.18 7.16 4.77
C PHE A 166 7.32 7.94 6.08
N ASN A 167 6.24 8.11 6.84
CA ASN A 167 6.26 8.88 8.08
C ASN A 167 6.72 8.03 9.28
N PRO A 168 7.93 8.25 9.83
CA PRO A 168 8.45 7.45 10.93
C PRO A 168 7.65 7.64 12.24
N PHE A 169 6.96 8.77 12.40
CA PHE A 169 6.14 9.00 13.59
C PHE A 169 4.85 8.18 13.55
N ALA A 170 4.25 8.00 12.35
CA ALA A 170 3.12 7.10 12.17
C ALA A 170 3.51 5.65 12.46
N ILE A 171 4.65 5.18 11.93
CA ILE A 171 5.19 3.85 12.21
C ILE A 171 5.43 3.65 13.71
N ARG A 172 6.06 4.62 14.38
CA ARG A 172 6.27 4.57 15.82
C ARG A 172 4.95 4.52 16.59
N TYR A 173 3.96 5.31 16.17
CA TYR A 173 2.67 5.35 16.83
C TYR A 173 1.88 4.06 16.62
N PHE A 174 1.84 3.52 15.41
CA PHE A 174 1.19 2.24 15.13
C PHE A 174 1.83 1.11 15.96
N SER A 175 3.16 1.01 15.98
CA SER A 175 3.87 0.00 16.80
C SER A 175 3.58 0.13 18.31
N LYS A 176 3.18 1.32 18.78
CA LYS A 176 2.79 1.54 20.18
C LYS A 176 1.40 1.04 20.49
N ILE A 177 0.43 1.23 19.57
CA ILE A 177 -0.97 0.83 19.78
C ILE A 177 -1.25 -0.60 19.35
N CYS A 178 -0.42 -1.18 18.48
CA CYS A 178 -0.55 -2.54 18.00
C CYS A 178 0.79 -3.27 18.10
N SER A 179 0.84 -4.30 18.96
CA SER A 179 2.05 -5.10 19.15
C SER A 179 2.15 -6.30 18.20
N ASP A 180 1.09 -6.73 17.55
CA ASP A 180 1.01 -8.02 16.86
C ASP A 180 1.19 -7.92 15.35
N ILE A 181 0.88 -6.77 14.76
CA ILE A 181 1.06 -6.49 13.35
C ILE A 181 2.43 -5.83 13.15
N PRO A 182 3.26 -6.38 12.26
CA PRO A 182 4.56 -5.80 11.94
C PRO A 182 4.46 -4.47 11.18
N THR A 183 5.55 -3.70 11.23
CA THR A 183 5.62 -2.38 10.61
C THR A 183 6.82 -2.25 9.67
N ALA A 184 6.70 -1.40 8.64
CA ALA A 184 7.80 -1.05 7.76
C ALA A 184 7.96 0.46 7.58
N LEU A 185 9.22 0.90 7.47
CA LEU A 185 9.55 2.26 7.06
C LEU A 185 9.87 2.27 5.58
N ILE A 186 9.13 3.09 4.83
CA ILE A 186 9.36 3.35 3.40
C ILE A 186 10.33 4.52 3.28
N TYR A 187 11.26 4.44 2.34
CA TYR A 187 12.17 5.55 2.04
C TYR A 187 12.78 5.45 0.64
N ASP A 188 13.17 6.60 0.14
CA ASP A 188 13.91 6.77 -1.10
C ASP A 188 14.97 7.88 -0.98
N ASN A 189 15.51 8.32 -2.12
CA ASN A 189 16.47 9.41 -2.22
C ASN A 189 15.95 10.57 -3.06
N HIS A 190 14.62 10.66 -3.30
CA HIS A 190 14.07 11.72 -4.14
C HIS A 190 14.50 13.11 -3.63
N PRO A 191 14.91 14.04 -4.51
CA PRO A 191 15.38 15.38 -4.11
C PRO A 191 14.37 16.15 -3.24
N ASP A 192 13.07 16.02 -3.54
CA ASP A 192 12.00 16.76 -2.88
C ASP A 192 11.62 16.21 -1.51
N ASN A 193 12.08 15.01 -1.17
CA ASN A 193 11.83 14.45 0.15
C ASN A 193 12.57 15.23 1.25
N LEU A 194 11.93 15.38 2.39
CA LEU A 194 12.53 15.98 3.57
C LEU A 194 13.80 15.23 3.97
N PHE A 195 14.83 15.96 4.34
CA PHE A 195 16.16 15.41 4.67
C PHE A 195 16.13 14.20 5.61
N PHE A 196 15.27 14.21 6.61
CA PHE A 196 15.15 13.12 7.59
C PHE A 196 14.38 11.90 7.06
N LEU A 197 13.75 11.97 5.88
CA LEU A 197 13.11 10.84 5.22
C LEU A 197 14.06 10.14 4.22
N LYS A 198 15.09 10.84 3.75
CA LYS A 198 16.04 10.30 2.78
C LYS A 198 16.94 9.22 3.38
N LYS A 199 17.31 8.24 2.57
CA LYS A 199 18.30 7.19 2.91
C LYS A 199 17.99 6.43 4.21
N GLY A 200 16.72 6.34 4.59
CA GLY A 200 16.31 5.65 5.81
C GLY A 200 16.67 6.37 7.12
N ARG A 201 16.92 7.68 7.10
CA ARG A 201 17.18 8.46 8.33
C ARG A 201 15.99 8.48 9.30
N GLY A 202 14.77 8.22 8.81
CA GLY A 202 13.58 8.02 9.65
C GLY A 202 13.76 6.94 10.72
N LEU A 203 14.71 6.03 10.55
CA LEU A 203 15.09 5.02 11.57
C LEU A 203 15.57 5.62 12.90
N LEU A 204 15.96 6.89 12.92
CA LEU A 204 16.27 7.59 14.16
C LEU A 204 15.03 7.83 15.04
N PHE A 205 13.85 7.83 14.44
CA PHE A 205 12.58 8.15 15.08
C PHE A 205 11.65 6.95 15.29
N CYS A 206 11.87 5.83 14.59
CA CYS A 206 11.08 4.61 14.70
C CYS A 206 11.96 3.36 14.65
N ARG A 207 11.36 2.22 15.05
CA ARG A 207 12.02 0.90 15.01
C ARG A 207 11.12 -0.07 14.23
N PRO A 208 11.04 0.06 12.90
CA PRO A 208 10.22 -0.83 12.08
C PRO A 208 10.79 -2.25 12.09
N ASP A 209 9.95 -3.24 11.83
CA ASP A 209 10.36 -4.63 11.67
C ASP A 209 11.03 -4.84 10.31
N ILE A 210 10.55 -4.17 9.26
CA ILE A 210 11.02 -4.26 7.87
C ILE A 210 11.45 -2.89 7.34
N LEU A 211 12.38 -2.92 6.38
CA LEU A 211 12.79 -1.76 5.61
C LEU A 211 12.20 -1.84 4.20
N LYS A 212 11.59 -0.75 3.72
CA LYS A 212 11.05 -0.64 2.36
C LYS A 212 11.77 0.46 1.56
N PRO A 213 13.03 0.25 1.14
CA PRO A 213 13.72 1.18 0.26
C PRO A 213 13.17 1.13 -1.16
N SER A 214 13.17 2.28 -1.86
CA SER A 214 13.21 2.25 -3.31
C SER A 214 14.40 1.39 -3.76
N TYR A 215 14.21 0.55 -4.79
CA TYR A 215 15.28 -0.36 -5.24
C TYR A 215 16.56 0.37 -5.63
N LYS A 216 16.45 1.62 -6.14
CA LYS A 216 17.58 2.48 -6.52
C LYS A 216 18.46 2.90 -5.34
N CYS A 217 17.94 2.87 -4.12
CA CYS A 217 18.69 3.25 -2.93
C CYS A 217 18.85 2.10 -1.94
N PHE A 218 18.58 0.87 -2.36
CA PHE A 218 18.73 -0.30 -1.52
C PHE A 218 20.18 -0.49 -1.06
N THR A 219 20.33 -0.65 0.24
CA THR A 219 21.58 -1.08 0.87
C THR A 219 21.22 -2.10 1.94
N LYS A 220 21.81 -3.29 1.84
CA LYS A 220 21.56 -4.38 2.80
C LYS A 220 21.96 -3.93 4.22
N LYS A 221 21.02 -4.01 5.13
CA LYS A 221 21.30 -3.81 6.57
C LYS A 221 21.30 -5.16 7.27
N LYS A 222 22.28 -5.36 8.15
CA LYS A 222 22.40 -6.57 8.96
C LYS A 222 21.15 -6.70 9.84
N ASP A 223 20.64 -7.92 9.95
CA ASP A 223 19.53 -8.30 10.82
C ASP A 223 18.16 -7.62 10.54
N LYS A 224 17.97 -7.09 9.32
CA LYS A 224 16.70 -6.51 8.87
C LYS A 224 16.26 -7.10 7.53
N GLU A 225 15.00 -7.52 7.45
CA GLU A 225 14.36 -7.79 6.16
C GLU A 225 14.23 -6.49 5.36
N SER A 226 14.38 -6.58 4.05
CA SER A 226 14.23 -5.44 3.15
C SER A 226 13.35 -5.83 1.95
N TRP A 227 12.32 -5.02 1.69
CA TRP A 227 11.43 -5.16 0.55
C TRP A 227 11.59 -3.97 -0.37
N CYS A 228 11.91 -4.23 -1.63
CA CYS A 228 12.16 -3.17 -2.61
C CYS A 228 10.96 -2.89 -3.50
N TRP A 229 10.77 -1.61 -3.80
CA TRP A 229 9.71 -1.05 -4.65
C TRP A 229 10.29 0.01 -5.61
N THR A 230 9.71 0.29 -6.77
CA THR A 230 8.87 -0.60 -7.54
C THR A 230 9.76 -1.33 -8.54
N VAL A 231 9.73 -2.63 -8.59
CA VAL A 231 10.63 -3.45 -9.39
C VAL A 231 9.82 -4.21 -10.42
N ASP A 232 9.91 -3.81 -11.69
CA ASP A 232 9.11 -4.37 -12.78
C ASP A 232 9.95 -5.19 -13.77
N ASP A 233 11.27 -5.15 -13.62
CA ASP A 233 12.21 -5.88 -14.45
C ASP A 233 12.71 -7.16 -13.77
N LYS A 234 12.70 -8.28 -14.49
CA LYS A 234 13.07 -9.60 -13.97
C LYS A 234 14.56 -9.72 -13.63
N GLU A 235 15.43 -9.08 -14.39
CA GLU A 235 16.88 -9.12 -14.16
C GLU A 235 17.24 -8.26 -12.94
N GLU A 236 16.61 -7.08 -12.82
CA GLU A 236 16.76 -6.23 -11.65
C GLU A 236 16.25 -6.94 -10.37
N ALA A 237 15.08 -7.60 -10.43
CA ALA A 237 14.55 -8.40 -9.31
C ALA A 237 15.55 -9.48 -8.90
N ALA A 238 16.08 -10.24 -9.86
CA ALA A 238 17.06 -11.30 -9.60
C ALA A 238 18.37 -10.73 -8.99
N ALA A 239 18.82 -9.57 -9.46
CA ALA A 239 20.00 -8.90 -8.92
C ALA A 239 19.80 -8.43 -7.48
N LEU A 240 18.61 -7.89 -7.16
CA LEU A 240 18.24 -7.46 -5.80
C LEU A 240 18.14 -8.63 -4.84
N ILE A 241 17.57 -9.76 -5.27
CA ILE A 241 17.47 -10.99 -4.48
C ILE A 241 18.88 -11.53 -4.14
N LYS A 242 19.79 -11.55 -5.12
CA LYS A 242 21.20 -11.92 -4.88
C LYS A 242 21.88 -10.99 -3.87
N LYS A 243 21.50 -9.72 -3.81
CA LYS A 243 21.97 -8.75 -2.80
C LYS A 243 21.29 -8.93 -1.43
N GLY A 244 20.32 -9.85 -1.30
CA GLY A 244 19.65 -10.20 -0.05
C GLY A 244 18.34 -9.46 0.22
N VAL A 245 17.67 -8.96 -0.82
CA VAL A 245 16.28 -8.48 -0.73
C VAL A 245 15.37 -9.67 -0.48
N THR A 246 14.40 -9.51 0.42
CA THR A 246 13.50 -10.57 0.89
C THR A 246 12.04 -10.36 0.45
N GLY A 247 11.73 -9.22 -0.17
CA GLY A 247 10.43 -8.93 -0.76
C GLY A 247 10.55 -7.98 -1.95
N ILE A 248 9.73 -8.22 -2.97
CA ILE A 248 9.64 -7.42 -4.20
C ILE A 248 8.22 -6.93 -4.34
N ILE A 249 8.06 -5.62 -4.59
CA ILE A 249 6.80 -4.97 -4.87
C ILE A 249 6.84 -4.50 -6.32
N SER A 250 5.89 -4.98 -7.14
CA SER A 250 5.91 -4.81 -8.60
C SER A 250 4.53 -4.44 -9.16
N ASN A 251 4.51 -3.59 -10.19
CA ASN A 251 3.29 -3.32 -10.97
C ASN A 251 2.87 -4.52 -11.83
N ARG A 252 3.83 -5.40 -12.16
CA ARG A 252 3.64 -6.58 -13.02
C ARG A 252 4.16 -7.86 -12.34
N PRO A 253 3.63 -8.20 -11.17
CA PRO A 253 4.15 -9.34 -10.40
C PRO A 253 4.03 -10.67 -11.16
N GLN A 254 3.08 -10.80 -12.09
CA GLN A 254 2.92 -11.99 -12.93
C GLN A 254 4.15 -12.26 -13.83
N ASP A 255 4.92 -11.24 -14.17
CA ASP A 255 6.11 -11.37 -15.02
C ASP A 255 7.36 -11.78 -14.21
N LEU A 256 7.29 -11.68 -12.88
CA LEU A 256 8.38 -11.98 -11.94
C LEU A 256 8.23 -13.34 -11.24
N ASN A 257 7.07 -13.98 -11.40
CA ASN A 257 6.72 -15.25 -10.76
C ASN A 257 7.37 -16.47 -11.45
#